data_85cc25ae5663665005a23511a3ec7534
#
_entry.id   85cc25ae5663665005a23511a3ec7534
#
_cell.length_a   1.000
_cell.length_b   1.000
_cell.length_c   1.000
_cell.angle_alpha   90.00
_cell.angle_beta   90.00
_cell.angle_gamma   90.00
#
_symmetry.space_group_name_H-M   'P 1'
#
loop_
_entity.id
_entity.type
_entity.pdbx_description
1 polymer ?
#
loop_
_entity_poly.entity_id
_entity_poly.type
_entity_poly.pdbx_seq_one_letter_code
_entity_poly.pdbx_strand_id
1 'polypeptide(L)'
;RNSRRDSIPWQARKDWDLALADYYLLTHDYKSAIPYLRNVIRREKRRKQKAREWFIMGQICQAAGKNVEAYKAYSKVIAMNPPYQLEFNARIARTEVMASKKSDGMIAKLKRVAKSDKNKEYLDQVYFAIGNIYLLKKDTLKAISAYENGNEKATRSGVERGALLIKLGDLYWTREQYADARRCYNLALGMTDKDNKAYERLTNRSKVLDELVPYTDAVHLQDSLQNLARMDEEQRNMAIDRVIVALKKKEAEENVRALREVQPVDLTAGEIGVRIGATWVPPEVYRQFMFELFGTSVYARQRMR
;
A
#
# COMPACT_ATOMS: atom_id res chain seq x y z
N ARG A 1 2.55 31.08 29.62
CA ARG A 1 2.88 29.68 29.28
C ARG A 1 4.39 29.40 29.30
N ASN A 2 5.27 30.33 28.95
CA ASN A 2 6.74 30.16 28.99
C ASN A 2 7.31 30.21 30.42
N SER A 3 6.72 30.96 31.35
CA SER A 3 7.18 31.09 32.73
C SER A 3 7.21 29.78 33.52
N ARG A 4 6.26 28.86 33.25
CA ARG A 4 6.25 27.52 33.90
C ARG A 4 7.37 26.60 33.40
N ARG A 5 7.86 26.78 32.17
CA ARG A 5 8.94 25.96 31.62
C ARG A 5 10.28 26.23 32.30
N ASP A 6 10.54 27.43 32.71
CA ASP A 6 11.79 27.80 33.34
C ASP A 6 11.91 27.30 34.79
N SER A 7 10.79 27.03 35.44
CA SER A 7 10.75 26.39 36.76
C SER A 7 10.94 24.86 36.76
N ILE A 8 10.93 24.22 35.56
CA ILE A 8 11.09 22.76 35.46
C ILE A 8 12.60 22.40 35.44
N PRO A 9 13.04 21.38 36.24
CA PRO A 9 14.41 20.88 36.17
C PRO A 9 14.80 20.54 34.75
N TRP A 10 16.05 20.86 34.38
CA TRP A 10 16.49 20.71 32.99
C TRP A 10 16.36 19.25 32.49
N GLN A 11 16.46 18.25 33.37
CA GLN A 11 16.27 16.84 33.05
C GLN A 11 14.86 16.55 32.56
N ALA A 12 13.85 17.14 33.21
CA ALA A 12 12.44 16.94 32.87
C ALA A 12 11.97 17.83 31.70
N ARG A 13 12.79 18.77 31.23
CA ARG A 13 12.41 19.68 30.11
C ARG A 13 12.21 18.95 28.78
N LYS A 14 12.90 17.83 28.55
CA LYS A 14 12.70 17.00 27.37
C LYS A 14 11.32 16.37 27.37
N ASP A 15 10.92 15.80 28.50
CA ASP A 15 9.62 15.12 28.65
C ASP A 15 8.46 16.12 28.58
N TRP A 16 8.66 17.32 29.14
CA TRP A 16 7.72 18.43 29.01
C TRP A 16 7.54 18.86 27.54
N ASP A 17 8.63 19.09 26.81
CA ASP A 17 8.56 19.45 25.39
C ASP A 17 7.93 18.30 24.56
N LEU A 18 8.18 17.03 24.92
CA LEU A 18 7.59 15.86 24.27
C LEU A 18 6.07 15.82 24.49
N ALA A 19 5.62 15.99 25.75
CA ALA A 19 4.20 16.01 26.08
C ALA A 19 3.44 17.14 25.39
N LEU A 20 4.04 18.33 25.26
CA LEU A 20 3.46 19.43 24.49
C LEU A 20 3.42 19.17 22.98
N ALA A 21 4.49 18.56 22.43
CA ALA A 21 4.50 18.17 21.04
C ALA A 21 3.37 17.15 20.76
N ASP A 22 3.22 16.14 21.61
CA ASP A 22 2.19 15.12 21.52
C ASP A 22 0.78 15.72 21.63
N TYR A 23 0.54 16.61 22.59
CA TYR A 23 -0.72 17.35 22.71
C TYR A 23 -1.09 18.09 21.41
N TYR A 24 -0.14 18.80 20.80
CA TYR A 24 -0.39 19.52 19.55
C TYR A 24 -0.57 18.56 18.35
N LEU A 25 0.03 17.38 18.37
CA LEU A 25 -0.21 16.34 17.38
C LEU A 25 -1.63 15.76 17.48
N LEU A 26 -2.08 15.48 18.70
CA LEU A 26 -3.43 14.98 18.97
C LEU A 26 -4.52 15.99 18.59
N THR A 27 -4.22 17.30 18.73
CA THR A 27 -5.14 18.38 18.33
C THR A 27 -4.96 18.81 16.86
N HIS A 28 -4.13 18.11 16.08
CA HIS A 28 -3.81 18.42 14.68
C HIS A 28 -3.21 19.82 14.44
N ASP A 29 -2.70 20.48 15.48
CA ASP A 29 -1.96 21.74 15.35
C ASP A 29 -0.46 21.46 15.08
N TYR A 30 -0.20 21.01 13.86
CA TYR A 30 1.15 20.65 13.43
C TYR A 30 2.15 21.83 13.50
N LYS A 31 1.67 23.04 13.30
CA LYS A 31 2.55 24.23 13.33
C LYS A 31 3.09 24.49 14.74
N SER A 32 2.24 24.36 15.74
CA SER A 32 2.59 24.54 17.16
C SER A 32 3.43 23.37 17.71
N ALA A 33 3.32 22.17 17.14
CA ALA A 33 4.12 21.00 17.53
C ALA A 33 5.64 21.15 17.18
N ILE A 34 5.94 21.80 16.04
CA ILE A 34 7.31 21.92 15.48
C ILE A 34 8.35 22.45 16.48
N PRO A 35 8.15 23.59 17.18
CA PRO A 35 9.17 24.14 18.09
C PRO A 35 9.45 23.20 19.27
N TYR A 36 8.46 22.52 19.81
CA TYR A 36 8.63 21.59 20.93
C TYR A 36 9.40 20.35 20.48
N LEU A 37 9.02 19.74 19.37
CA LEU A 37 9.74 18.59 18.81
C LEU A 37 11.20 18.96 18.46
N ARG A 38 11.47 20.17 17.97
CA ARG A 38 12.83 20.65 17.73
C ARG A 38 13.66 20.69 19.02
N ASN A 39 13.07 21.07 20.16
CA ASN A 39 13.74 21.05 21.45
C ASN A 39 14.01 19.60 21.91
N VAL A 40 13.07 18.68 21.71
CA VAL A 40 13.26 17.25 22.00
C VAL A 40 14.45 16.71 21.22
N ILE A 41 14.48 16.90 19.90
CA ILE A 41 15.57 16.47 19.01
C ILE A 41 16.92 17.06 19.43
N ARG A 42 16.97 18.34 19.84
CA ARG A 42 18.21 19.00 20.29
C ARG A 42 18.80 18.30 21.51
N ARG A 43 17.95 17.83 22.45
CA ARG A 43 18.36 17.17 23.69
C ARG A 43 18.60 15.68 23.54
N GLU A 44 18.10 15.04 22.46
CA GLU A 44 18.31 13.61 22.25
C GLU A 44 19.76 13.32 21.88
N LYS A 45 20.42 12.46 22.68
CA LYS A 45 21.80 12.02 22.46
C LYS A 45 21.90 10.72 21.68
N ARG A 46 20.89 9.84 21.82
CA ARG A 46 20.88 8.52 21.18
C ARG A 46 20.60 8.66 19.69
N ARG A 47 21.60 8.32 18.87
CA ARG A 47 21.56 8.52 17.40
C ARG A 47 20.34 7.86 16.74
N LYS A 48 20.01 6.63 17.14
CA LYS A 48 18.85 5.89 16.56
C LYS A 48 17.53 6.59 16.90
N GLN A 49 17.34 7.02 18.13
CA GLN A 49 16.15 7.73 18.57
C GLN A 49 16.04 9.11 17.90
N LYS A 50 17.15 9.84 17.83
CA LYS A 50 17.21 11.13 17.14
C LYS A 50 16.83 11.04 15.66
N ALA A 51 17.21 9.94 14.97
CA ALA A 51 16.79 9.69 13.59
C ALA A 51 15.26 9.51 13.48
N ARG A 52 14.63 8.78 14.43
CA ARG A 52 13.17 8.62 14.48
C ARG A 52 12.48 9.97 14.72
N GLU A 53 12.97 10.75 15.65
CA GLU A 53 12.43 12.09 15.95
C GLU A 53 12.56 13.04 14.74
N TRP A 54 13.67 12.99 13.98
CA TRP A 54 13.79 13.73 12.73
C TRP A 54 12.82 13.24 11.65
N PHE A 55 12.52 11.94 11.62
CA PHE A 55 11.52 11.42 10.69
C PHE A 55 10.12 11.95 11.01
N ILE A 56 9.71 11.92 12.29
CA ILE A 56 8.47 12.53 12.78
C ILE A 56 8.44 14.04 12.46
N MET A 57 9.54 14.76 12.68
CA MET A 57 9.64 16.17 12.29
C MET A 57 9.37 16.37 10.80
N GLY A 58 9.88 15.49 9.95
CA GLY A 58 9.60 15.53 8.52
C GLY A 58 8.12 15.37 8.20
N GLN A 59 7.45 14.39 8.82
CA GLN A 59 6.01 14.14 8.65
C GLN A 59 5.17 15.33 9.13
N ILE A 60 5.49 15.89 10.29
CA ILE A 60 4.79 17.06 10.84
C ILE A 60 4.97 18.30 9.94
N CYS A 61 6.19 18.54 9.47
CA CYS A 61 6.44 19.64 8.53
C CYS A 61 5.68 19.44 7.22
N GLN A 62 5.60 18.22 6.72
CA GLN A 62 4.82 17.88 5.51
C GLN A 62 3.33 18.13 5.72
N ALA A 63 2.76 17.67 6.84
CA ALA A 63 1.37 17.91 7.21
C ALA A 63 1.05 19.39 7.40
N ALA A 64 2.02 20.17 7.91
CA ALA A 64 1.92 21.62 8.05
C ALA A 64 2.13 22.40 6.73
N GLY A 65 2.36 21.72 5.60
CA GLY A 65 2.66 22.33 4.30
C GLY A 65 4.07 22.91 4.16
N LYS A 66 4.96 22.70 5.15
CA LYS A 66 6.33 23.19 5.16
C LYS A 66 7.29 22.24 4.44
N ASN A 67 7.12 22.09 3.13
CA ASN A 67 7.83 21.09 2.32
C ASN A 67 9.36 21.25 2.36
N VAL A 68 9.88 22.47 2.45
CA VAL A 68 11.34 22.70 2.52
C VAL A 68 11.93 22.19 3.83
N GLU A 69 11.26 22.44 4.96
CA GLU A 69 11.66 21.94 6.26
C GLU A 69 11.52 20.40 6.32
N ALA A 70 10.45 19.84 5.76
CA ALA A 70 10.24 18.41 5.66
C ALA A 70 11.39 17.73 4.88
N TYR A 71 11.76 18.27 3.72
CA TYR A 71 12.89 17.78 2.95
C TYR A 71 14.22 17.79 3.75
N LYS A 72 14.49 18.89 4.47
CA LYS A 72 15.68 19.00 5.33
C LYS A 72 15.65 17.96 6.45
N ALA A 73 14.49 17.74 7.08
CA ALA A 73 14.33 16.77 8.15
C ALA A 73 14.60 15.34 7.66
N TYR A 74 13.98 14.90 6.56
CA TYR A 74 14.23 13.59 5.97
C TYR A 74 15.69 13.43 5.50
N SER A 75 16.31 14.47 5.00
CA SER A 75 17.73 14.43 4.63
C SER A 75 18.65 14.22 5.85
N LYS A 76 18.30 14.77 7.01
CA LYS A 76 19.03 14.51 8.28
C LYS A 76 18.85 13.07 8.75
N VAL A 77 17.66 12.47 8.59
CA VAL A 77 17.45 11.04 8.88
C VAL A 77 18.43 10.19 8.08
N ILE A 78 18.48 10.40 6.76
CA ILE A 78 19.36 9.63 5.86
C ILE A 78 20.83 9.78 6.23
N ALA A 79 21.27 11.00 6.57
CA ALA A 79 22.66 11.28 6.98
C ALA A 79 23.05 10.62 8.30
N MET A 80 22.09 10.18 9.11
CA MET A 80 22.34 9.47 10.37
C MET A 80 22.55 7.96 10.19
N ASN A 81 22.46 7.41 8.98
CA ASN A 81 22.55 5.96 8.70
C ASN A 81 21.70 5.14 9.69
N PRO A 82 20.39 5.33 9.72
CA PRO A 82 19.48 4.57 10.56
C PRO A 82 19.30 3.15 10.03
N PRO A 83 18.55 2.26 10.73
CA PRO A 83 18.13 0.97 10.16
C PRO A 83 17.49 1.15 8.78
N TYR A 84 17.71 0.18 7.90
CA TYR A 84 17.33 0.26 6.47
C TYR A 84 15.90 0.71 6.22
N GLN A 85 14.94 0.17 6.96
CA GLN A 85 13.52 0.53 6.81
C GLN A 85 13.28 2.04 7.05
N LEU A 86 13.88 2.62 8.08
CA LEU A 86 13.72 4.05 8.38
C LEU A 86 14.42 4.92 7.34
N GLU A 87 15.60 4.49 6.86
CA GLU A 87 16.30 5.18 5.77
C GLU A 87 15.49 5.15 4.48
N PHE A 88 14.94 3.98 4.13
CA PHE A 88 14.11 3.77 2.95
C PHE A 88 12.87 4.67 2.99
N ASN A 89 12.12 4.64 4.10
CA ASN A 89 10.94 5.49 4.29
C ASN A 89 11.27 6.98 4.19
N ALA A 90 12.42 7.41 4.75
CA ALA A 90 12.86 8.79 4.64
C ALA A 90 13.23 9.18 3.20
N ARG A 91 13.81 8.26 2.41
CA ARG A 91 14.10 8.49 0.98
C ARG A 91 12.82 8.64 0.16
N ILE A 92 11.82 7.79 0.41
CA ILE A 92 10.51 7.85 -0.24
C ILE A 92 9.80 9.17 0.11
N ALA A 93 9.61 9.46 1.39
CA ALA A 93 8.95 10.69 1.85
C ALA A 93 9.65 11.96 1.35
N ARG A 94 10.99 11.98 1.35
CA ARG A 94 11.76 13.08 0.77
C ARG A 94 11.48 13.27 -0.73
N THR A 95 11.27 12.18 -1.45
CA THR A 95 10.95 12.22 -2.88
C THR A 95 9.55 12.77 -3.11
N GLU A 96 8.57 12.36 -2.31
CA GLU A 96 7.18 12.88 -2.37
C GLU A 96 7.13 14.39 -2.13
N VAL A 97 7.81 14.88 -1.11
CA VAL A 97 7.85 16.32 -0.77
C VAL A 97 8.39 17.18 -1.93
N MET A 98 9.32 16.64 -2.73
CA MET A 98 9.88 17.35 -3.89
C MET A 98 9.03 17.20 -5.16
N ALA A 99 8.05 16.31 -5.17
CA ALA A 99 7.24 16.01 -6.35
C ALA A 99 6.41 17.21 -6.85
N SER A 100 6.06 18.15 -5.98
CA SER A 100 5.33 19.36 -6.35
C SER A 100 6.06 20.21 -7.42
N LYS A 101 7.40 20.10 -7.50
CA LYS A 101 8.23 20.87 -8.45
C LYS A 101 8.69 20.06 -9.67
N LYS A 102 8.88 18.74 -9.56
CA LYS A 102 9.45 17.87 -10.62
C LYS A 102 8.84 16.46 -10.58
N SER A 103 7.53 16.37 -10.67
CA SER A 103 6.77 15.11 -10.47
C SER A 103 7.21 13.96 -11.37
N ASP A 104 7.43 14.17 -12.66
CA ASP A 104 7.75 13.09 -13.60
C ASP A 104 9.15 12.50 -13.34
N GLY A 105 10.13 13.37 -13.04
CA GLY A 105 11.46 12.92 -12.64
C GLY A 105 11.44 12.12 -11.32
N MET A 106 10.54 12.47 -10.39
CA MET A 106 10.39 11.75 -9.13
C MET A 106 9.71 10.40 -9.33
N ILE A 107 8.68 10.31 -10.17
CA ILE A 107 8.03 9.04 -10.54
C ILE A 107 9.05 8.10 -11.21
N ALA A 108 9.84 8.60 -12.15
CA ALA A 108 10.89 7.81 -12.81
C ALA A 108 11.93 7.28 -11.80
N LYS A 109 12.30 8.09 -10.82
CA LYS A 109 13.20 7.70 -9.73
C LYS A 109 12.61 6.61 -8.85
N LEU A 110 11.35 6.75 -8.44
CA LEU A 110 10.64 5.74 -7.64
C LEU A 110 10.45 4.43 -8.41
N LYS A 111 10.11 4.48 -9.71
CA LYS A 111 10.05 3.29 -10.55
C LYS A 111 11.40 2.57 -10.67
N ARG A 112 12.52 3.32 -10.66
CA ARG A 112 13.87 2.73 -10.61
C ARG A 112 14.15 2.06 -9.26
N VAL A 113 13.71 2.67 -8.16
CA VAL A 113 13.79 2.06 -6.81
C VAL A 113 12.98 0.77 -6.75
N ALA A 114 11.79 0.73 -7.37
CA ALA A 114 10.94 -0.47 -7.42
C ALA A 114 11.56 -1.64 -8.19
N LYS A 115 12.47 -1.39 -9.12
CA LYS A 115 13.16 -2.44 -9.90
C LYS A 115 14.29 -3.14 -9.13
N SER A 116 14.73 -2.60 -8.02
CA SER A 116 15.83 -3.17 -7.24
C SER A 116 15.33 -4.29 -6.35
N ASP A 117 15.97 -5.46 -6.42
CA ASP A 117 15.63 -6.64 -5.62
C ASP A 117 15.64 -6.40 -4.12
N LYS A 118 16.50 -5.49 -3.64
CA LYS A 118 16.57 -5.10 -2.22
C LYS A 118 15.29 -4.45 -1.70
N ASN A 119 14.41 -3.97 -2.60
CA ASN A 119 13.20 -3.24 -2.27
C ASN A 119 11.93 -4.06 -2.49
N LYS A 120 12.03 -5.35 -2.80
CA LYS A 120 10.86 -6.20 -3.05
C LYS A 120 9.85 -6.19 -1.90
N GLU A 121 10.33 -6.11 -0.66
CA GLU A 121 9.48 -6.07 0.54
C GLU A 121 8.82 -4.71 0.81
N TYR A 122 9.17 -3.68 0.04
CA TYR A 122 8.70 -2.29 0.21
C TYR A 122 8.00 -1.75 -1.03
N LEU A 123 7.57 -2.61 -1.95
CA LEU A 123 6.94 -2.19 -3.20
C LEU A 123 5.61 -1.48 -2.97
N ASP A 124 4.84 -1.89 -1.97
CA ASP A 124 3.64 -1.22 -1.50
C ASP A 124 3.90 0.26 -1.19
N GLN A 125 4.96 0.56 -0.44
CA GLN A 125 5.34 1.94 -0.07
C GLN A 125 5.83 2.75 -1.28
N VAL A 126 6.61 2.12 -2.19
CA VAL A 126 7.07 2.79 -3.41
C VAL A 126 5.89 3.18 -4.30
N TYR A 127 4.96 2.25 -4.53
CA TYR A 127 3.80 2.51 -5.37
C TYR A 127 2.79 3.42 -4.68
N PHE A 128 2.69 3.38 -3.34
CA PHE A 128 1.95 4.36 -2.56
C PHE A 128 2.46 5.78 -2.81
N ALA A 129 3.78 5.99 -2.74
CA ALA A 129 4.39 7.27 -3.04
C ALA A 129 4.15 7.71 -4.50
N ILE A 130 4.23 6.79 -5.47
CA ILE A 130 3.92 7.09 -6.88
C ILE A 130 2.46 7.52 -7.03
N GLY A 131 1.53 6.84 -6.37
CA GLY A 131 0.11 7.19 -6.36
C GLY A 131 -0.14 8.58 -5.77
N ASN A 132 0.48 8.90 -4.63
CA ASN A 132 0.41 10.23 -4.02
C ASN A 132 0.91 11.34 -4.97
N ILE A 133 1.98 11.08 -5.73
CA ILE A 133 2.49 12.05 -6.72
C ILE A 133 1.49 12.24 -7.87
N TYR A 134 0.83 11.17 -8.34
CA TYR A 134 -0.22 11.29 -9.35
C TYR A 134 -1.44 12.06 -8.83
N LEU A 135 -1.82 11.90 -7.55
CA LEU A 135 -2.88 12.73 -6.94
C LEU A 135 -2.50 14.20 -6.88
N LEU A 136 -1.25 14.54 -6.58
CA LEU A 136 -0.75 15.93 -6.65
C LEU A 136 -0.84 16.51 -8.06
N LYS A 137 -0.72 15.66 -9.09
CA LYS A 137 -0.93 16.02 -10.51
C LYS A 137 -2.42 16.03 -10.91
N LYS A 138 -3.34 15.74 -10.02
CA LYS A 138 -4.77 15.54 -10.28
C LYS A 138 -5.08 14.41 -11.28
N ASP A 139 -4.17 13.46 -11.45
CA ASP A 139 -4.35 12.28 -12.31
C ASP A 139 -4.80 11.09 -11.44
N THR A 140 -6.10 11.08 -11.14
CA THR A 140 -6.72 10.07 -10.26
C THR A 140 -6.63 8.66 -10.84
N LEU A 141 -6.75 8.50 -12.17
CA LEU A 141 -6.70 7.18 -12.81
C LEU A 141 -5.32 6.54 -12.67
N LYS A 142 -4.26 7.31 -12.92
CA LYS A 142 -2.90 6.79 -12.71
C LYS A 142 -2.57 6.60 -11.24
N ALA A 143 -3.17 7.37 -10.33
CA ALA A 143 -3.03 7.14 -8.90
C ALA A 143 -3.65 5.81 -8.49
N ILE A 144 -4.87 5.50 -8.92
CA ILE A 144 -5.54 4.21 -8.67
C ILE A 144 -4.69 3.07 -9.22
N SER A 145 -4.24 3.15 -10.48
CA SER A 145 -3.38 2.13 -11.09
C SER A 145 -2.08 1.93 -10.31
N ALA A 146 -1.48 3.00 -9.78
CA ALA A 146 -0.28 2.89 -8.96
C ALA A 146 -0.59 2.19 -7.63
N TYR A 147 -1.67 2.53 -6.95
CA TYR A 147 -2.05 1.89 -5.68
C TYR A 147 -2.44 0.41 -5.87
N GLU A 148 -3.16 0.06 -6.94
CA GLU A 148 -3.44 -1.35 -7.25
C GLU A 148 -2.15 -2.14 -7.48
N ASN A 149 -1.21 -1.62 -8.28
CA ASN A 149 0.11 -2.23 -8.44
C ASN A 149 0.87 -2.39 -7.10
N GLY A 150 0.72 -1.42 -6.19
CA GLY A 150 1.29 -1.50 -4.85
C GLY A 150 0.67 -2.60 -4.01
N ASN A 151 -0.65 -2.73 -4.03
CA ASN A 151 -1.38 -3.77 -3.33
C ASN A 151 -1.06 -5.17 -3.87
N GLU A 152 -1.02 -5.32 -5.21
CA GLU A 152 -0.71 -6.59 -5.87
C GLU A 152 0.73 -7.07 -5.58
N LYS A 153 1.69 -6.14 -5.57
CA LYS A 153 3.11 -6.46 -5.35
C LYS A 153 3.52 -6.46 -3.88
N ALA A 154 2.60 -6.16 -2.97
CA ALA A 154 2.86 -6.20 -1.55
C ALA A 154 3.13 -7.64 -1.09
N THR A 155 4.28 -7.86 -0.49
CA THR A 155 4.68 -9.16 0.07
C THR A 155 4.37 -9.28 1.56
N ARG A 156 4.03 -8.15 2.21
CA ARG A 156 3.73 -8.07 3.64
C ARG A 156 2.32 -7.54 3.85
N SER A 157 1.67 -8.05 4.89
CA SER A 157 0.44 -7.47 5.44
C SER A 157 0.84 -6.63 6.65
N GLY A 158 0.64 -5.31 6.56
CA GLY A 158 1.05 -4.38 7.62
C GLY A 158 0.37 -3.03 7.47
N VAL A 159 0.68 -2.12 8.40
CA VAL A 159 0.07 -0.79 8.51
C VAL A 159 0.26 0.03 7.22
N GLU A 160 1.39 -0.11 6.54
CA GLU A 160 1.70 0.59 5.30
C GLU A 160 0.78 0.15 4.15
N ARG A 161 0.57 -1.17 4.00
CA ARG A 161 -0.39 -1.71 3.03
C ARG A 161 -1.82 -1.32 3.41
N GLY A 162 -2.16 -1.34 4.70
CA GLY A 162 -3.44 -0.85 5.20
C GLY A 162 -3.69 0.61 4.81
N ALA A 163 -2.71 1.49 4.99
CA ALA A 163 -2.80 2.90 4.60
C ALA A 163 -2.99 3.09 3.07
N LEU A 164 -2.32 2.26 2.25
CA LEU A 164 -2.50 2.23 0.79
C LEU A 164 -3.94 1.84 0.44
N LEU A 165 -4.45 0.77 1.03
CA LEU A 165 -5.80 0.26 0.78
C LEU A 165 -6.89 1.26 1.21
N ILE A 166 -6.70 1.97 2.33
CA ILE A 166 -7.61 3.04 2.77
C ILE A 166 -7.67 4.15 1.71
N LYS A 167 -6.52 4.62 1.23
CA LYS A 167 -6.46 5.63 0.18
C LYS A 167 -7.10 5.19 -1.12
N LEU A 168 -6.84 3.97 -1.53
CA LEU A 168 -7.41 3.35 -2.73
C LEU A 168 -8.93 3.22 -2.60
N GLY A 169 -9.42 2.74 -1.45
CA GLY A 169 -10.84 2.63 -1.15
C GLY A 169 -11.54 4.00 -1.14
N ASP A 170 -10.90 5.04 -0.57
CA ASP A 170 -11.44 6.42 -0.59
C ASP A 170 -11.55 6.96 -2.04
N LEU A 171 -10.63 6.61 -2.94
CA LEU A 171 -10.71 6.98 -4.35
C LEU A 171 -11.82 6.23 -5.08
N TYR A 172 -11.96 4.93 -4.86
CA TYR A 172 -13.06 4.14 -5.42
C TYR A 172 -14.42 4.61 -4.90
N TRP A 173 -14.53 4.93 -3.61
CA TRP A 173 -15.74 5.54 -3.02
C TRP A 173 -16.15 6.83 -3.74
N THR A 174 -15.21 7.76 -3.95
CA THR A 174 -15.47 9.03 -4.64
C THR A 174 -15.84 8.86 -6.12
N ARG A 175 -15.53 7.72 -6.70
CA ARG A 175 -15.86 7.35 -8.09
C ARG A 175 -17.08 6.45 -8.20
N GLU A 176 -17.77 6.22 -7.09
CA GLU A 176 -18.96 5.36 -7.03
C GLU A 176 -18.69 3.89 -7.44
N GLN A 177 -17.41 3.49 -7.41
CA GLN A 177 -16.97 2.10 -7.65
C GLN A 177 -17.05 1.32 -6.33
N TYR A 178 -18.27 1.07 -5.87
CA TYR A 178 -18.57 0.59 -4.52
C TYR A 178 -18.04 -0.81 -4.24
N ALA A 179 -18.07 -1.70 -5.22
CA ALA A 179 -17.52 -3.05 -5.08
C ALA A 179 -16.01 -3.04 -4.79
N ASP A 180 -15.25 -2.22 -5.53
CA ASP A 180 -13.82 -2.07 -5.31
C ASP A 180 -13.50 -1.33 -4.00
N ALA A 181 -14.31 -0.33 -3.63
CA ALA A 181 -14.18 0.35 -2.35
C ALA A 181 -14.39 -0.63 -1.19
N ARG A 182 -15.43 -1.49 -1.24
CA ARG A 182 -15.69 -2.55 -0.27
C ARG A 182 -14.50 -3.50 -0.13
N ARG A 183 -13.99 -4.00 -1.25
CA ARG A 183 -12.81 -4.88 -1.28
C ARG A 183 -11.61 -4.24 -0.55
N CYS A 184 -11.33 -2.97 -0.86
CA CYS A 184 -10.21 -2.26 -0.25
C CYS A 184 -10.40 -2.04 1.25
N TYR A 185 -11.58 -1.61 1.71
CA TYR A 185 -11.83 -1.38 3.13
C TYR A 185 -11.82 -2.67 3.96
N ASN A 186 -12.38 -3.76 3.43
CA ASN A 186 -12.39 -5.05 4.11
C ASN A 186 -10.96 -5.58 4.31
N LEU A 187 -10.10 -5.45 3.30
CA LEU A 187 -8.68 -5.79 3.42
C LEU A 187 -7.95 -4.87 4.41
N ALA A 188 -8.25 -3.57 4.39
CA ALA A 188 -7.61 -2.58 5.26
C ALA A 188 -7.97 -2.80 6.74
N LEU A 189 -9.20 -3.21 7.05
CA LEU A 189 -9.65 -3.49 8.42
C LEU A 189 -8.80 -4.58 9.10
N GLY A 190 -8.40 -5.62 8.34
CA GLY A 190 -7.51 -6.68 8.85
C GLY A 190 -6.07 -6.22 9.14
N MET A 191 -5.68 -5.02 8.68
CA MET A 191 -4.32 -4.47 8.81
C MET A 191 -4.28 -3.19 9.66
N THR A 192 -5.44 -2.71 10.13
CA THR A 192 -5.56 -1.46 10.88
C THR A 192 -5.82 -1.77 12.35
N ASP A 193 -5.06 -1.12 13.23
CA ASP A 193 -5.27 -1.24 14.66
C ASP A 193 -6.66 -0.72 15.05
N LYS A 194 -7.35 -1.43 15.95
CA LYS A 194 -8.68 -1.07 16.45
C LYS A 194 -8.69 0.27 17.20
N ASP A 195 -7.57 0.63 17.81
CA ASP A 195 -7.40 1.92 18.51
C ASP A 195 -7.16 3.09 17.56
N ASN A 196 -7.00 2.81 16.25
CA ASN A 196 -6.83 3.85 15.25
C ASN A 196 -8.18 4.55 14.99
N LYS A 197 -8.17 5.89 15.05
CA LYS A 197 -9.37 6.72 14.74
C LYS A 197 -10.02 6.43 13.38
N ALA A 198 -9.23 5.94 12.42
CA ALA A 198 -9.75 5.55 11.11
C ALA A 198 -10.54 4.24 11.15
N TYR A 199 -10.34 3.37 12.17
CA TYR A 199 -10.96 2.05 12.24
C TYR A 199 -12.48 2.12 12.30
N GLU A 200 -13.04 2.97 13.15
CA GLU A 200 -14.50 3.16 13.26
C GLU A 200 -15.11 3.63 11.94
N ARG A 201 -14.48 4.64 11.31
CA ARG A 201 -14.92 5.14 10.00
C ARG A 201 -14.91 4.05 8.94
N LEU A 202 -13.85 3.24 8.90
CA LEU A 202 -13.70 2.12 7.95
C LEU A 202 -14.76 1.05 8.19
N THR A 203 -14.99 0.68 9.45
CA THR A 203 -16.00 -0.30 9.83
C THR A 203 -17.40 0.14 9.42
N ASN A 204 -17.74 1.40 9.65
CA ASN A 204 -19.04 1.96 9.26
C ASN A 204 -19.21 1.99 7.75
N ARG A 205 -18.19 2.41 7.00
CA ARG A 205 -18.22 2.40 5.53
C ARG A 205 -18.31 0.98 4.97
N SER A 206 -17.57 0.02 5.55
CA SER A 206 -17.63 -1.38 5.13
C SER A 206 -19.02 -1.96 5.30
N LYS A 207 -19.68 -1.72 6.44
CA LYS A 207 -21.06 -2.17 6.68
C LYS A 207 -22.04 -1.58 5.67
N VAL A 208 -21.98 -0.27 5.43
CA VAL A 208 -22.83 0.37 4.42
C VAL A 208 -22.60 -0.22 3.03
N LEU A 209 -21.34 -0.51 2.68
CA LEU A 209 -21.02 -1.11 1.39
C LEU A 209 -21.45 -2.58 1.29
N ASP A 210 -21.43 -3.33 2.38
CA ASP A 210 -21.91 -4.71 2.39
C ASP A 210 -23.42 -4.79 2.06
N GLU A 211 -24.19 -3.77 2.49
CA GLU A 211 -25.60 -3.64 2.16
C GLU A 211 -25.82 -3.06 0.74
N LEU A 212 -25.04 -2.06 0.34
CA LEU A 212 -25.22 -1.31 -0.91
C LEU A 212 -24.77 -2.06 -2.16
N VAL A 213 -23.63 -2.77 -2.09
CA VAL A 213 -22.99 -3.38 -3.27
C VAL A 213 -23.90 -4.38 -3.98
N PRO A 214 -24.66 -5.25 -3.32
CA PRO A 214 -25.57 -6.17 -4.03
C PRO A 214 -26.60 -5.44 -4.91
N TYR A 215 -27.09 -4.28 -4.47
CA TYR A 215 -28.05 -3.50 -5.26
C TYR A 215 -27.38 -2.77 -6.43
N THR A 216 -26.21 -2.19 -6.21
CA THR A 216 -25.46 -1.53 -7.29
C THR A 216 -25.01 -2.53 -8.35
N ASP A 217 -24.55 -3.70 -7.95
CA ASP A 217 -24.18 -4.78 -8.87
C ASP A 217 -25.41 -5.27 -9.68
N ALA A 218 -26.58 -5.38 -9.04
CA ALA A 218 -27.82 -5.74 -9.73
C ALA A 218 -28.22 -4.67 -10.76
N VAL A 219 -28.11 -3.38 -10.41
CA VAL A 219 -28.39 -2.27 -11.36
C VAL A 219 -27.40 -2.32 -12.54
N HIS A 220 -26.10 -2.44 -12.28
CA HIS A 220 -25.09 -2.55 -13.35
C HIS A 220 -25.30 -3.76 -14.26
N LEU A 221 -25.71 -4.89 -13.69
CA LEU A 221 -26.06 -6.07 -14.47
C LEU A 221 -27.26 -5.79 -15.36
N GLN A 222 -28.33 -5.21 -14.84
CA GLN A 222 -29.53 -4.87 -15.60
C GLN A 222 -29.23 -3.86 -16.72
N ASP A 223 -28.46 -2.82 -16.44
CA ASP A 223 -28.03 -1.85 -17.44
C ASP A 223 -27.21 -2.53 -18.56
N SER A 224 -26.31 -3.42 -18.17
CA SER A 224 -25.50 -4.20 -19.14
C SER A 224 -26.36 -5.11 -20.01
N LEU A 225 -27.35 -5.79 -19.43
CA LEU A 225 -28.28 -6.64 -20.16
C LEU A 225 -29.18 -5.82 -21.11
N GLN A 226 -29.68 -4.67 -20.64
CA GLN A 226 -30.46 -3.77 -21.49
C GLN A 226 -29.65 -3.22 -22.66
N ASN A 227 -28.39 -2.86 -22.43
CA ASN A 227 -27.48 -2.39 -23.47
C ASN A 227 -27.22 -3.50 -24.49
N LEU A 228 -26.97 -4.75 -24.05
CA LEU A 228 -26.81 -5.89 -24.95
C LEU A 228 -28.10 -6.18 -25.75
N ALA A 229 -29.28 -6.03 -25.14
CA ALA A 229 -30.56 -6.22 -25.83
C ALA A 229 -30.81 -5.19 -26.93
N ARG A 230 -30.25 -3.97 -26.80
CA ARG A 230 -30.41 -2.88 -27.80
C ARG A 230 -29.36 -2.96 -28.93
N MET A 231 -28.30 -3.76 -28.78
CA MET A 231 -27.29 -3.96 -29.80
C MET A 231 -27.80 -4.85 -30.93
N ASP A 232 -27.33 -4.64 -32.15
CA ASP A 232 -27.48 -5.61 -33.23
C ASP A 232 -26.72 -6.92 -32.93
N GLU A 233 -26.99 -7.96 -33.73
CA GLU A 233 -26.42 -9.30 -33.47
C GLU A 233 -24.88 -9.30 -33.54
N GLU A 234 -24.28 -8.56 -34.48
CA GLU A 234 -22.83 -8.51 -34.66
C GLU A 234 -22.15 -7.78 -33.47
N GLN A 235 -22.68 -6.62 -33.07
CA GLN A 235 -22.19 -5.85 -31.93
C GLN A 235 -22.33 -6.62 -30.62
N ARG A 236 -23.45 -7.35 -30.44
CA ARG A 236 -23.70 -8.19 -29.28
C ARG A 236 -22.70 -9.33 -29.17
N ASN A 237 -22.46 -10.05 -30.27
CA ASN A 237 -21.48 -11.13 -30.31
C ASN A 237 -20.08 -10.61 -30.02
N MET A 238 -19.67 -9.49 -30.61
CA MET A 238 -18.38 -8.85 -30.28
C MET A 238 -18.27 -8.44 -28.81
N ALA A 239 -19.33 -7.94 -28.21
CA ALA A 239 -19.33 -7.58 -26.79
C ALA A 239 -19.20 -8.82 -25.90
N ILE A 240 -19.92 -9.90 -26.20
CA ILE A 240 -19.83 -11.17 -25.48
C ILE A 240 -18.43 -11.77 -25.61
N ASP A 241 -17.86 -11.79 -26.80
CA ASP A 241 -16.50 -12.31 -27.02
C ASP A 241 -15.46 -11.55 -26.23
N ARG A 242 -15.55 -10.21 -26.12
CA ARG A 242 -14.67 -9.39 -25.27
C ARG A 242 -14.77 -9.80 -23.81
N VAL A 243 -15.98 -10.05 -23.30
CA VAL A 243 -16.19 -10.50 -21.91
C VAL A 243 -15.59 -11.89 -21.70
N ILE A 244 -15.81 -12.82 -22.64
CA ILE A 244 -15.25 -14.17 -22.58
C ILE A 244 -13.72 -14.13 -22.56
N VAL A 245 -13.10 -13.32 -23.42
CA VAL A 245 -11.63 -13.15 -23.45
C VAL A 245 -11.12 -12.56 -22.14
N ALA A 246 -11.82 -11.56 -21.59
CA ALA A 246 -11.45 -10.95 -20.31
C ALA A 246 -11.56 -11.94 -19.14
N LEU A 247 -12.62 -12.75 -19.11
CA LEU A 247 -12.81 -13.79 -18.09
C LEU A 247 -11.74 -14.89 -18.19
N LYS A 248 -11.46 -15.40 -19.37
CA LYS A 248 -10.38 -16.38 -19.58
C LYS A 248 -9.02 -15.85 -19.16
N LYS A 249 -8.75 -14.57 -19.45
CA LYS A 249 -7.50 -13.91 -19.01
C LYS A 249 -7.43 -13.82 -17.48
N LYS A 250 -8.52 -13.42 -16.84
CA LYS A 250 -8.61 -13.31 -15.37
C LYS A 250 -8.42 -14.68 -14.71
N GLU A 251 -9.08 -15.70 -15.21
CA GLU A 251 -8.95 -17.08 -14.72
C GLU A 251 -7.50 -17.59 -14.88
N ALA A 252 -6.86 -17.31 -16.02
CA ALA A 252 -5.45 -17.65 -16.22
C ALA A 252 -4.51 -16.92 -15.25
N GLU A 253 -4.78 -15.64 -14.97
CA GLU A 253 -4.01 -14.84 -13.99
C GLU A 253 -4.22 -15.37 -12.55
N GLU A 254 -5.46 -15.75 -12.18
CA GLU A 254 -5.77 -16.37 -10.89
C GLU A 254 -5.09 -17.73 -10.73
N ASN A 255 -5.10 -18.56 -11.76
CA ASN A 255 -4.41 -19.85 -11.76
C ASN A 255 -2.89 -19.69 -11.63
N VAL A 256 -2.28 -18.72 -12.33
CA VAL A 256 -0.85 -18.40 -12.18
C VAL A 256 -0.53 -17.88 -10.77
N ARG A 257 -1.45 -17.12 -10.18
CA ARG A 257 -1.30 -16.62 -8.81
C ARG A 257 -1.38 -17.75 -7.80
N ALA A 258 -2.37 -18.64 -7.93
CA ALA A 258 -2.50 -19.83 -7.09
C ALA A 258 -1.25 -20.72 -7.16
N LEU A 259 -0.68 -20.89 -8.35
CA LEU A 259 0.57 -21.65 -8.54
C LEU A 259 1.81 -20.97 -7.90
N ARG A 260 1.84 -19.64 -7.78
CA ARG A 260 2.93 -18.91 -7.09
C ARG A 260 2.81 -18.99 -5.57
N GLU A 261 1.61 -19.19 -5.04
CA GLU A 261 1.36 -19.38 -3.60
C GLU A 261 1.68 -20.80 -3.12
N VAL A 262 1.92 -21.73 -4.04
CA VAL A 262 2.41 -23.08 -3.74
C VAL A 262 3.87 -22.97 -3.29
N GLN A 263 4.12 -23.03 -1.99
CA GLN A 263 5.48 -23.14 -1.45
C GLN A 263 6.04 -24.53 -1.74
N PRO A 264 7.28 -24.67 -2.26
CA PRO A 264 7.94 -25.97 -2.33
C PRO A 264 8.12 -26.49 -0.89
N VAL A 265 7.60 -27.68 -0.65
CA VAL A 265 7.79 -28.37 0.63
C VAL A 265 9.25 -28.80 0.75
N ASP A 266 9.82 -28.56 1.92
CA ASP A 266 11.21 -28.93 2.27
C ASP A 266 11.41 -30.44 2.07
N LEU A 267 12.34 -30.82 1.19
CA LEU A 267 12.55 -32.18 0.69
C LEU A 267 13.34 -33.09 1.69
N THR A 268 13.20 -32.90 2.98
CA THR A 268 14.01 -33.62 3.98
C THR A 268 13.45 -34.97 4.47
N ALA A 269 12.32 -35.43 3.97
CA ALA A 269 11.78 -36.73 4.40
C ALA A 269 11.04 -37.48 3.29
N GLY A 270 11.74 -38.11 2.35
CA GLY A 270 11.23 -39.27 1.61
C GLY A 270 9.90 -39.22 0.84
N GLU A 271 9.09 -38.23 1.01
CA GLU A 271 7.79 -38.04 0.37
C GLU A 271 7.81 -36.81 -0.52
N ILE A 272 7.85 -37.02 -1.83
CA ILE A 272 7.77 -35.95 -2.82
C ILE A 272 6.28 -35.61 -3.00
N GLY A 273 5.86 -34.45 -2.45
CA GLY A 273 4.50 -33.91 -2.62
C GLY A 273 4.50 -32.40 -2.69
N VAL A 274 3.43 -31.80 -3.17
CA VAL A 274 3.24 -30.36 -3.26
C VAL A 274 2.03 -29.95 -2.44
N ARG A 275 2.17 -28.91 -1.62
CA ARG A 275 1.08 -28.41 -0.81
C ARG A 275 0.36 -27.28 -1.58
N ILE A 276 -0.92 -27.48 -1.87
CA ILE A 276 -1.77 -26.46 -2.49
C ILE A 276 -2.73 -25.95 -1.40
N GLY A 277 -2.45 -24.73 -0.88
CA GLY A 277 -3.18 -24.21 0.27
C GLY A 277 -2.95 -25.05 1.52
N ALA A 278 -4.03 -25.51 2.18
CA ALA A 278 -3.97 -26.40 3.35
C ALA A 278 -3.92 -27.90 2.99
N THR A 279 -4.04 -28.25 1.71
CA THR A 279 -4.18 -29.65 1.26
C THR A 279 -2.87 -30.16 0.65
N TRP A 280 -2.43 -31.33 1.13
CA TRP A 280 -1.31 -32.04 0.55
C TRP A 280 -1.76 -32.79 -0.71
N VAL A 281 -1.03 -32.63 -1.82
CA VAL A 281 -1.35 -33.27 -3.12
C VAL A 281 -0.21 -34.24 -3.46
N PRO A 282 -0.52 -35.55 -3.67
CA PRO A 282 0.48 -36.52 -4.08
C PRO A 282 1.16 -36.16 -5.41
N PRO A 283 2.41 -36.55 -5.63
CA PRO A 283 3.18 -36.21 -6.83
C PRO A 283 2.52 -36.61 -8.14
N GLU A 284 1.79 -37.71 -8.12
CA GLU A 284 1.07 -38.24 -9.30
C GLU A 284 -0.08 -37.32 -9.71
N VAL A 285 -0.88 -36.87 -8.76
CA VAL A 285 -2.00 -35.95 -8.98
C VAL A 285 -1.48 -34.59 -9.43
N TYR A 286 -0.38 -34.11 -8.82
CA TYR A 286 0.27 -32.87 -9.22
C TYR A 286 0.84 -32.94 -10.64
N ARG A 287 1.45 -34.07 -11.03
CA ARG A 287 1.94 -34.30 -12.41
C ARG A 287 0.80 -34.28 -13.42
N GLN A 288 -0.33 -34.91 -13.11
CA GLN A 288 -1.50 -34.94 -13.97
C GLN A 288 -2.10 -33.53 -14.13
N PHE A 289 -2.21 -32.79 -13.05
CA PHE A 289 -2.67 -31.40 -13.04
C PHE A 289 -1.74 -30.48 -13.87
N MET A 290 -0.41 -30.62 -13.72
CA MET A 290 0.56 -29.86 -14.50
C MET A 290 0.56 -30.26 -15.98
N PHE A 291 0.30 -31.52 -16.30
CA PHE A 291 0.16 -31.99 -17.67
C PHE A 291 -1.10 -31.46 -18.36
N GLU A 292 -2.22 -31.40 -17.66
CA GLU A 292 -3.46 -30.84 -18.15
C GLU A 292 -3.37 -29.31 -18.39
N LEU A 293 -2.68 -28.58 -17.51
CA LEU A 293 -2.52 -27.12 -17.62
C LEU A 293 -1.49 -26.65 -18.67
N PHE A 294 -0.38 -27.38 -18.83
CA PHE A 294 0.77 -26.87 -19.59
C PHE A 294 1.16 -27.79 -20.78
N GLY A 295 0.49 -28.93 -20.97
CA GLY A 295 0.82 -29.88 -22.03
C GLY A 295 2.25 -30.44 -21.95
N THR A 296 2.67 -31.18 -22.98
CA THR A 296 3.98 -31.87 -23.04
C THR A 296 5.20 -30.95 -23.08
N SER A 297 5.03 -29.64 -23.32
CA SER A 297 6.18 -28.71 -23.59
C SER A 297 7.01 -28.37 -22.36
N VAL A 298 6.47 -28.48 -21.14
CA VAL A 298 7.21 -28.17 -19.90
C VAL A 298 8.12 -29.31 -19.46
N TYR A 299 7.74 -30.55 -19.71
CA TYR A 299 8.54 -31.72 -19.35
C TYR A 299 9.77 -31.94 -20.25
N ALA A 300 9.73 -31.48 -21.49
CA ALA A 300 10.87 -31.59 -22.40
C ALA A 300 12.05 -30.69 -22.02
N ARG A 301 11.81 -29.56 -21.31
CA ARG A 301 12.89 -28.64 -20.91
C ARG A 301 13.63 -29.02 -19.63
N GLN A 302 13.06 -29.85 -18.78
CA GLN A 302 13.72 -30.29 -17.54
C GLN A 302 14.65 -31.53 -17.70
N ARG A 303 14.60 -32.23 -18.82
CA ARG A 303 15.49 -33.36 -19.13
C ARG A 303 16.81 -32.96 -19.81
N MET A 304 17.00 -31.68 -20.14
CA MET A 304 18.23 -31.16 -20.78
C MET A 304 19.05 -30.23 -19.89
N ARG A 305 18.94 -30.34 -18.56
CA ARG A 305 19.88 -29.73 -17.62
C ARG A 305 20.39 -30.73 -16.61
#